data_0128af832e6facf4457752de2055f876
#
_entry.id   0128af832e6facf4457752de2055f876
#
_cell.length_a   1.000
_cell.length_b   1.000
_cell.length_c   1.000
_cell.angle_alpha   90.00
_cell.angle_beta   90.00
_cell.angle_gamma   90.00
#
_symmetry.space_group_name_H-M   'P 1'
#
loop_
_entity.id
_entity.type
_entity.pdbx_description
1 polymer ?
#
loop_
_entity_poly.entity_id
_entity_poly.type
_entity_poly.pdbx_seq_one_letter_code
_entity_poly.pdbx_strand_id
1 'polypeptide(L)'
;MLRMREVAAHWVLMHEHPFSILEEEGYNLMMKRARPEWTRISRNTGKTDCIKVYEQEKKKLKTLLGHIGNICLTTDLWQSSPQKMEYMVITGHFVDSNWKLQKRVLNFFHLPPPRKGSQLANAIYKCLQDWDIENKIFTISVDNATANDSCIKNLRETFSRTKRLICDGKVFHVRCCAHILNIMVQFGLQSIKLIIEKVHDSVDYIRVSEQRRLLFSEKVKQLQLPYKKLILENKTRWNSSYEMLATALKFKNVFPRYAEEDSFYATCPSSDDWNMVEKVCEVLKVFKSVTNIISGSDYPTSNLFLKEVYRVKMVLDKYQNDPEEWMQTLIRNMKQRFDKYWGECNLLMALGAILDPRYKMRGVEYVFGRMYALVEARGYISLIREALYALYFKYADDFKSSSDGGHRENIQHNVSVSGSTSNDNDDDFGCYDVFNYLRSTSTQEGGKSELDIYLEEGTYCCEG
;
A
#
# COMPACT_ATOMS: atom_id res chain seq x y z
N MET A 1 -13.03 -11.17 40.48
CA MET A 1 -13.92 -10.33 39.61
C MET A 1 -13.16 -9.38 38.70
N LEU A 2 -12.30 -8.47 39.20
CA LEU A 2 -11.61 -7.46 38.34
C LEU A 2 -10.85 -8.09 37.16
N ARG A 3 -10.01 -9.11 37.43
CA ARG A 3 -9.26 -9.80 36.36
C ARG A 3 -10.15 -10.47 35.30
N MET A 4 -11.32 -10.99 35.67
CA MET A 4 -12.28 -11.57 34.73
C MET A 4 -12.95 -10.51 33.85
N ARG A 5 -13.25 -9.33 34.43
CA ARG A 5 -13.79 -8.20 33.70
C ARG A 5 -12.78 -7.68 32.66
N GLU A 6 -11.50 -7.60 33.06
CA GLU A 6 -10.41 -7.23 32.15
C GLU A 6 -10.30 -8.21 30.98
N VAL A 7 -10.32 -9.53 31.21
CA VAL A 7 -10.30 -10.55 30.17
C VAL A 7 -11.54 -10.46 29.28
N ALA A 8 -12.72 -10.20 29.86
CA ALA A 8 -13.94 -10.00 29.09
C ALA A 8 -13.85 -8.73 28.20
N ALA A 9 -13.26 -7.64 28.71
CA ALA A 9 -13.02 -6.44 27.92
C ALA A 9 -12.03 -6.70 26.77
N HIS A 10 -10.95 -7.43 26.99
CA HIS A 10 -10.04 -7.88 25.93
C HIS A 10 -10.76 -8.70 24.88
N TRP A 11 -11.58 -9.67 25.29
CA TRP A 11 -12.36 -10.48 24.36
C TRP A 11 -13.30 -9.65 23.50
N VAL A 12 -14.02 -8.69 24.09
CA VAL A 12 -14.91 -7.76 23.38
C VAL A 12 -14.12 -6.94 22.34
N LEU A 13 -12.95 -6.40 22.74
CA LEU A 13 -12.10 -5.59 21.85
C LEU A 13 -11.48 -6.43 20.73
N MET A 14 -11.00 -7.63 21.03
CA MET A 14 -10.34 -8.50 20.03
C MET A 14 -11.30 -8.99 18.94
N HIS A 15 -12.57 -9.18 19.27
CA HIS A 15 -13.57 -9.73 18.36
C HIS A 15 -14.61 -8.69 17.90
N GLU A 16 -14.40 -7.42 18.25
CA GLU A 16 -15.28 -6.30 17.84
C GLU A 16 -16.75 -6.51 18.23
N HIS A 17 -16.97 -7.18 19.38
CA HIS A 17 -18.32 -7.44 19.85
C HIS A 17 -19.01 -6.16 20.32
N PRO A 18 -20.34 -6.04 20.12
CA PRO A 18 -21.11 -4.98 20.74
C PRO A 18 -21.10 -5.14 22.27
N PHE A 19 -21.04 -4.04 23.02
CA PHE A 19 -21.01 -4.09 24.49
C PHE A 19 -22.21 -4.81 25.09
N SER A 20 -23.33 -4.89 24.37
CA SER A 20 -24.53 -5.61 24.78
C SER A 20 -24.31 -7.12 24.94
N ILE A 21 -23.29 -7.70 24.32
CA ILE A 21 -22.97 -9.14 24.44
C ILE A 21 -22.72 -9.53 25.91
N LEU A 22 -22.22 -8.62 26.72
CA LEU A 22 -21.94 -8.85 28.14
C LEU A 22 -23.22 -9.00 28.98
N GLU A 23 -24.37 -8.57 28.43
CA GLU A 23 -25.69 -8.71 29.06
C GLU A 23 -26.45 -9.95 28.59
N GLU A 24 -25.96 -10.66 27.58
CA GLU A 24 -26.61 -11.85 27.04
C GLU A 24 -26.66 -12.98 28.06
N GLU A 25 -27.79 -13.69 28.09
CA GLU A 25 -28.02 -14.77 29.04
C GLU A 25 -27.04 -15.93 28.85
N GLY A 26 -26.80 -16.33 27.58
CA GLY A 26 -25.85 -17.38 27.24
C GLY A 26 -24.42 -17.06 27.68
N TYR A 27 -23.98 -15.82 27.46
CA TYR A 27 -22.67 -15.35 27.93
C TYR A 27 -22.56 -15.45 29.45
N ASN A 28 -23.55 -14.93 30.16
CA ASN A 28 -23.55 -14.93 31.63
C ASN A 28 -23.68 -16.35 32.23
N LEU A 29 -24.43 -17.24 31.59
CA LEU A 29 -24.50 -18.67 31.94
C LEU A 29 -23.13 -19.33 31.81
N MET A 30 -22.46 -19.15 30.67
CA MET A 30 -21.12 -19.66 30.41
C MET A 30 -20.12 -19.14 31.46
N MET A 31 -20.12 -17.83 31.74
CA MET A 31 -19.23 -17.22 32.70
C MET A 31 -19.49 -17.73 34.12
N LYS A 32 -20.75 -17.92 34.49
CA LYS A 32 -21.12 -18.43 35.82
C LYS A 32 -20.75 -19.91 35.97
N ARG A 33 -20.80 -20.70 34.90
CA ARG A 33 -20.34 -22.11 34.90
C ARG A 33 -18.82 -22.19 35.04
N ALA A 34 -18.07 -21.32 34.35
CA ALA A 34 -16.61 -21.23 34.45
C ALA A 34 -16.16 -20.68 35.84
N ARG A 35 -16.92 -19.76 36.38
CA ARG A 35 -16.64 -19.12 37.69
C ARG A 35 -17.95 -18.85 38.44
N PRO A 36 -18.29 -19.63 39.48
CA PRO A 36 -19.54 -19.49 40.21
C PRO A 36 -19.76 -18.10 40.82
N GLU A 37 -18.68 -17.37 41.15
CA GLU A 37 -18.71 -16.03 41.73
C GLU A 37 -18.96 -14.94 40.67
N TRP A 38 -19.16 -15.30 39.39
CA TRP A 38 -19.42 -14.32 38.34
C TRP A 38 -20.71 -13.55 38.61
N THR A 39 -20.61 -12.24 38.61
CA THR A 39 -21.76 -11.32 38.66
C THR A 39 -21.94 -10.65 37.32
N ARG A 40 -23.18 -10.64 36.86
CA ARG A 40 -23.54 -9.97 35.59
C ARG A 40 -23.08 -8.52 35.58
N ILE A 41 -22.49 -8.09 34.47
CA ILE A 41 -22.05 -6.69 34.28
C ILE A 41 -22.90 -6.06 33.17
N SER A 42 -23.20 -4.75 33.33
CA SER A 42 -23.93 -4.00 32.31
C SER A 42 -23.04 -3.62 31.14
N ARG A 43 -23.66 -3.34 29.96
CA ARG A 43 -22.96 -2.79 28.79
C ARG A 43 -22.15 -1.53 29.13
N ASN A 44 -22.66 -0.68 30.01
CA ASN A 44 -21.95 0.54 30.43
C ASN A 44 -20.69 0.22 31.23
N THR A 45 -20.78 -0.76 32.13
CA THR A 45 -19.60 -1.25 32.87
C THR A 45 -18.59 -1.85 31.92
N GLY A 46 -19.03 -2.71 30.99
CA GLY A 46 -18.18 -3.28 29.95
C GLY A 46 -17.51 -2.24 29.07
N LYS A 47 -18.25 -1.21 28.61
CA LYS A 47 -17.69 -0.08 27.89
C LYS A 47 -16.58 0.63 28.69
N THR A 48 -16.80 0.86 29.96
CA THR A 48 -15.80 1.50 30.85
C THR A 48 -14.56 0.63 30.99
N ASP A 49 -14.72 -0.69 31.13
CA ASP A 49 -13.61 -1.62 31.21
C ASP A 49 -12.82 -1.69 29.87
N CYS A 50 -13.50 -1.71 28.73
CA CYS A 50 -12.87 -1.64 27.42
C CYS A 50 -12.06 -0.34 27.22
N ILE A 51 -12.59 0.81 27.67
CA ILE A 51 -11.85 2.09 27.63
C ILE A 51 -10.58 2.01 28.48
N LYS A 52 -10.66 1.42 29.70
CA LYS A 52 -9.48 1.25 30.56
C LYS A 52 -8.41 0.37 29.89
N VAL A 53 -8.81 -0.75 29.29
CA VAL A 53 -7.90 -1.62 28.54
C VAL A 53 -7.28 -0.85 27.38
N TYR A 54 -8.08 -0.13 26.60
CA TYR A 54 -7.58 0.69 25.49
C TYR A 54 -6.51 1.71 25.95
N GLU A 55 -6.76 2.45 27.05
CA GLU A 55 -5.80 3.44 27.54
C GLU A 55 -4.50 2.78 28.03
N GLN A 56 -4.58 1.62 28.65
CA GLN A 56 -3.39 0.86 29.06
C GLN A 56 -2.57 0.39 27.86
N GLU A 57 -3.22 -0.19 26.86
CA GLU A 57 -2.55 -0.65 25.62
C GLU A 57 -1.99 0.52 24.80
N LYS A 58 -2.73 1.64 24.73
CA LYS A 58 -2.25 2.88 24.11
C LYS A 58 -0.97 3.37 24.77
N LYS A 59 -0.90 3.36 26.11
CA LYS A 59 0.31 3.77 26.85
C LYS A 59 1.49 2.84 26.56
N LYS A 60 1.27 1.52 26.52
CA LYS A 60 2.31 0.54 26.18
C LYS A 60 2.82 0.77 24.76
N LEU A 61 1.91 0.98 23.79
CA LEU A 61 2.27 1.25 22.41
C LEU A 61 3.04 2.57 22.29
N LYS A 62 2.63 3.63 23.00
CA LYS A 62 3.33 4.92 23.00
C LYS A 62 4.76 4.78 23.52
N THR A 63 4.97 4.00 24.58
CA THR A 63 6.30 3.68 25.09
C THR A 63 7.13 2.91 24.05
N LEU A 64 6.55 1.90 23.40
CA LEU A 64 7.22 1.17 22.31
C LEU A 64 7.65 2.10 21.19
N LEU A 65 6.73 2.93 20.68
CA LEU A 65 7.00 3.89 19.61
C LEU A 65 8.08 4.91 20.00
N GLY A 66 8.23 5.20 21.31
CA GLY A 66 9.33 6.02 21.86
C GLY A 66 10.72 5.48 21.53
N HIS A 67 10.88 4.16 21.39
CA HIS A 67 12.16 3.49 21.07
C HIS A 67 12.35 3.24 19.57
N ILE A 68 11.35 3.49 18.74
CA ILE A 68 11.45 3.32 17.28
C ILE A 68 12.07 4.56 16.65
N GLY A 69 13.04 4.38 15.76
CA GLY A 69 13.70 5.48 15.05
C GLY A 69 12.86 6.06 13.92
N ASN A 70 12.39 5.23 13.01
CA ASN A 70 11.64 5.64 11.82
C ASN A 70 10.29 4.92 11.72
N ILE A 71 9.24 5.68 11.42
CA ILE A 71 7.86 5.21 11.27
C ILE A 71 7.33 5.66 9.91
N CYS A 72 6.80 4.71 9.15
CA CYS A 72 6.07 4.99 7.91
C CYS A 72 4.57 5.03 8.21
N LEU A 73 3.84 5.94 7.58
CA LEU A 73 2.41 6.07 7.75
C LEU A 73 1.66 5.64 6.49
N THR A 74 0.50 5.05 6.69
CA THR A 74 -0.54 4.96 5.66
C THR A 74 -1.80 5.61 6.18
N THR A 75 -2.51 6.34 5.31
CA THR A 75 -3.81 6.90 5.64
C THR A 75 -4.83 6.50 4.58
N ASP A 76 -6.07 6.34 5.01
CA ASP A 76 -7.19 6.06 4.13
C ASP A 76 -8.44 6.78 4.64
N LEU A 77 -9.31 7.16 3.71
CA LEU A 77 -10.61 7.79 3.98
C LEU A 77 -11.71 6.76 3.71
N TRP A 78 -12.55 6.54 4.69
CA TRP A 78 -13.68 5.64 4.59
C TRP A 78 -15.00 6.37 4.84
N GLN A 79 -16.00 6.14 3.99
CA GLN A 79 -17.33 6.72 4.13
C GLN A 79 -18.34 5.68 4.61
N SER A 80 -19.06 5.97 5.70
CA SER A 80 -20.16 5.12 6.20
C SER A 80 -21.34 5.18 5.24
N SER A 81 -21.87 4.01 4.84
CA SER A 81 -22.92 3.92 3.82
C SER A 81 -24.25 4.60 4.19
N PRO A 82 -24.84 4.45 5.39
CA PRO A 82 -26.13 5.07 5.66
C PRO A 82 -26.06 6.59 5.86
N GLN A 83 -25.04 7.05 6.58
CA GLN A 83 -24.95 8.45 7.04
C GLN A 83 -24.04 9.31 6.16
N LYS A 84 -23.30 8.72 5.23
CA LYS A 84 -22.29 9.39 4.39
C LYS A 84 -21.27 10.21 5.22
N MET A 85 -21.01 9.76 6.43
CA MET A 85 -19.96 10.32 7.28
C MET A 85 -18.61 9.76 6.89
N GLU A 86 -17.62 10.62 6.78
CA GLU A 86 -16.26 10.20 6.45
C GLU A 86 -15.39 10.08 7.69
N TYR A 87 -14.59 9.03 7.69
CA TYR A 87 -13.62 8.72 8.73
C TYR A 87 -12.25 8.62 8.12
N MET A 88 -11.24 9.04 8.86
CA MET A 88 -9.84 8.86 8.52
C MET A 88 -9.24 7.80 9.43
N VAL A 89 -8.52 6.84 8.84
CA VAL A 89 -7.65 5.93 9.56
C VAL A 89 -6.20 6.34 9.35
N ILE A 90 -5.40 6.31 10.41
CA ILE A 90 -3.96 6.52 10.36
C ILE A 90 -3.30 5.26 10.92
N THR A 91 -2.45 4.63 10.13
CA THR A 91 -1.74 3.41 10.50
C THR A 91 -0.25 3.66 10.46
N GLY A 92 0.45 3.30 11.53
CA GLY A 92 1.91 3.31 11.62
C GLY A 92 2.50 1.95 11.26
N HIS A 93 3.57 1.97 10.47
CA HIS A 93 4.36 0.80 10.09
C HIS A 93 5.80 1.02 10.51
N PHE A 94 6.38 0.07 11.21
CA PHE A 94 7.75 0.16 11.72
C PHE A 94 8.35 -1.24 11.92
N VAL A 95 9.66 -1.30 12.01
CA VAL A 95 10.39 -2.53 12.37
C VAL A 95 10.74 -2.44 13.85
N ASP A 96 10.39 -3.47 14.62
CA ASP A 96 10.70 -3.54 16.05
C ASP A 96 12.15 -4.02 16.31
N SER A 97 12.56 -4.04 17.58
CA SER A 97 13.88 -4.49 18.01
C SER A 97 14.20 -5.95 17.65
N ASN A 98 13.20 -6.76 17.35
CA ASN A 98 13.34 -8.14 16.90
C ASN A 98 13.34 -8.26 15.36
N TRP A 99 13.49 -7.17 14.64
CA TRP A 99 13.45 -7.09 13.17
C TRP A 99 12.13 -7.56 12.56
N LYS A 100 11.03 -7.47 13.32
CA LYS A 100 9.71 -7.81 12.81
C LYS A 100 8.98 -6.55 12.33
N LEU A 101 8.39 -6.65 11.14
CA LEU A 101 7.49 -5.61 10.63
C LEU A 101 6.23 -5.56 11.48
N GLN A 102 5.95 -4.38 12.02
CA GLN A 102 4.77 -4.09 12.84
C GLN A 102 3.83 -3.15 12.10
N LYS A 103 2.54 -3.39 12.28
CA LYS A 103 1.46 -2.53 11.79
C LYS A 103 0.53 -2.22 12.96
N ARG A 104 0.27 -0.93 13.22
CA ARG A 104 -0.61 -0.47 14.31
C ARG A 104 -1.51 0.65 13.82
N VAL A 105 -2.81 0.51 14.04
CA VAL A 105 -3.76 1.60 13.86
C VAL A 105 -3.52 2.61 14.98
N LEU A 106 -3.07 3.80 14.62
CA LEU A 106 -2.78 4.88 15.57
C LEU A 106 -4.03 5.69 15.88
N ASN A 107 -4.86 5.94 14.86
CA ASN A 107 -6.10 6.68 15.05
C ASN A 107 -7.15 6.28 14.00
N PHE A 108 -8.41 6.35 14.42
CA PHE A 108 -9.59 6.25 13.56
C PHE A 108 -10.60 7.26 14.06
N PHE A 109 -10.92 8.28 13.27
CA PHE A 109 -11.76 9.40 13.71
C PHE A 109 -12.64 9.96 12.59
N HIS A 110 -13.76 10.54 12.99
CA HIS A 110 -14.65 11.25 12.09
C HIS A 110 -13.95 12.51 11.54
N LEU A 111 -13.99 12.69 10.23
CA LEU A 111 -13.46 13.86 9.53
C LEU A 111 -14.60 14.71 8.96
N PRO A 112 -15.00 15.78 9.66
CA PRO A 112 -16.07 16.65 9.21
C PRO A 112 -15.66 17.49 7.99
N PRO A 113 -16.60 17.89 7.11
CA PRO A 113 -16.33 18.85 6.06
C PRO A 113 -15.99 20.26 6.62
N PRO A 114 -15.27 21.09 5.86
CA PRO A 114 -14.72 20.85 4.53
C PRO A 114 -13.42 20.06 4.62
N ARG A 115 -13.18 19.11 3.68
CA ARG A 115 -12.03 18.19 3.73
C ARG A 115 -10.91 18.69 2.83
N LYS A 116 -10.42 19.90 3.11
CA LYS A 116 -9.30 20.49 2.39
C LYS A 116 -7.97 19.86 2.83
N GLY A 117 -6.98 19.87 1.95
CA GLY A 117 -5.66 19.29 2.25
C GLY A 117 -5.01 19.85 3.51
N SER A 118 -5.19 21.12 3.83
CA SER A 118 -4.71 21.71 5.09
C SER A 118 -5.35 21.11 6.34
N GLN A 119 -6.63 20.77 6.28
CA GLN A 119 -7.34 20.15 7.40
C GLN A 119 -6.94 18.70 7.60
N LEU A 120 -6.73 17.97 6.48
CA LEU A 120 -6.16 16.62 6.51
C LEU A 120 -4.77 16.65 7.14
N ALA A 121 -3.91 17.58 6.71
CA ALA A 121 -2.56 17.74 7.25
C ALA A 121 -2.57 18.03 8.76
N ASN A 122 -3.42 18.96 9.21
CA ASN A 122 -3.56 19.30 10.62
C ASN A 122 -4.07 18.10 11.45
N ALA A 123 -5.03 17.32 10.93
CA ALA A 123 -5.55 16.14 11.61
C ALA A 123 -4.46 15.05 11.76
N ILE A 124 -3.69 14.80 10.69
CA ILE A 124 -2.55 13.88 10.74
C ILE A 124 -1.51 14.39 11.73
N TYR A 125 -1.08 15.65 11.62
CA TYR A 125 -0.05 16.20 12.50
C TYR A 125 -0.45 16.17 13.97
N LYS A 126 -1.70 16.52 14.29
CA LYS A 126 -2.24 16.40 15.65
C LYS A 126 -2.22 14.96 16.17
N CYS A 127 -2.59 13.98 15.34
CA CYS A 127 -2.47 12.58 15.71
C CYS A 127 -1.02 12.22 16.05
N LEU A 128 -0.04 12.67 15.26
CA LEU A 128 1.38 12.40 15.52
C LEU A 128 1.87 13.01 16.82
N GLN A 129 1.43 14.22 17.15
CA GLN A 129 1.71 14.88 18.44
C GLN A 129 1.10 14.10 19.61
N ASP A 130 -0.15 13.60 19.48
CA ASP A 130 -0.80 12.79 20.51
C ASP A 130 -0.01 11.51 20.81
N TRP A 131 0.74 11.00 19.85
CA TRP A 131 1.61 9.83 19.96
C TRP A 131 3.08 10.16 20.27
N ASP A 132 3.50 11.43 20.28
CA ASP A 132 4.89 11.91 20.40
C ASP A 132 5.83 11.30 19.34
N ILE A 133 5.37 11.19 18.10
CA ILE A 133 6.11 10.58 16.99
C ILE A 133 6.30 11.50 15.78
N GLU A 134 5.94 12.78 15.86
CA GLU A 134 6.03 13.72 14.74
C GLU A 134 7.46 13.84 14.18
N ASN A 135 8.47 13.66 15.02
CA ASN A 135 9.88 13.69 14.61
C ASN A 135 10.41 12.38 14.03
N LYS A 136 9.60 11.32 14.04
CA LYS A 136 9.99 9.96 13.62
C LYS A 136 9.42 9.55 12.27
N ILE A 137 8.63 10.40 11.63
CA ILE A 137 7.96 10.04 10.37
C ILE A 137 8.96 10.06 9.23
N PHE A 138 9.07 8.91 8.54
CA PHE A 138 9.95 8.72 7.39
C PHE A 138 9.18 8.94 6.08
N THR A 139 8.08 8.21 5.88
CA THR A 139 7.23 8.30 4.68
C THR A 139 5.76 8.35 5.04
N ILE A 140 4.95 8.93 4.17
CA ILE A 140 3.49 8.86 4.24
C ILE A 140 2.94 8.34 2.91
N SER A 141 2.17 7.26 2.98
CA SER A 141 1.46 6.71 1.83
C SER A 141 -0.01 7.10 1.88
N VAL A 142 -0.49 7.71 0.79
CA VAL A 142 -1.87 8.16 0.63
C VAL A 142 -2.40 7.76 -0.75
N ASP A 143 -3.71 7.78 -0.93
CA ASP A 143 -4.31 7.62 -2.26
C ASP A 143 -4.06 8.85 -3.17
N ASN A 144 -4.45 8.76 -4.44
CA ASN A 144 -4.17 9.78 -5.44
C ASN A 144 -5.27 10.87 -5.55
N ALA A 145 -6.03 11.11 -4.48
CA ALA A 145 -6.98 12.23 -4.45
C ALA A 145 -6.24 13.58 -4.39
N THR A 146 -6.74 14.58 -5.10
CA THR A 146 -6.12 15.92 -5.15
C THR A 146 -6.00 16.59 -3.79
N ALA A 147 -6.93 16.31 -2.87
CA ALA A 147 -6.85 16.79 -1.48
C ALA A 147 -5.61 16.23 -0.75
N ASN A 148 -5.20 14.99 -1.06
CA ASN A 148 -4.01 14.37 -0.49
C ASN A 148 -2.72 14.99 -1.02
N ASP A 149 -2.63 15.39 -2.29
CA ASP A 149 -1.47 16.11 -2.81
C ASP A 149 -1.26 17.44 -2.04
N SER A 150 -2.34 18.19 -1.80
CA SER A 150 -2.30 19.40 -0.98
C SER A 150 -1.97 19.09 0.50
N CYS A 151 -2.49 18.00 1.04
CA CYS A 151 -2.19 17.53 2.40
C CYS A 151 -0.69 17.25 2.57
N ILE A 152 -0.10 16.48 1.65
CA ILE A 152 1.31 16.13 1.68
C ILE A 152 2.20 17.37 1.54
N LYS A 153 1.83 18.32 0.67
CA LYS A 153 2.55 19.60 0.56
C LYS A 153 2.58 20.33 1.90
N ASN A 154 1.44 20.51 2.55
CA ASN A 154 1.35 21.17 3.86
C ASN A 154 2.14 20.43 4.96
N LEU A 155 2.08 19.09 4.99
CA LEU A 155 2.86 18.29 5.94
C LEU A 155 4.36 18.42 5.70
N ARG A 156 4.81 18.40 4.43
CA ARG A 156 6.20 18.58 4.07
C ARG A 156 6.73 19.95 4.53
N GLU A 157 5.96 21.01 4.30
CA GLU A 157 6.30 22.36 4.77
C GLU A 157 6.36 22.44 6.31
N THR A 158 5.42 21.80 7.00
CA THR A 158 5.41 21.74 8.47
C THR A 158 6.64 21.00 9.00
N PHE A 159 6.94 19.81 8.48
CA PHE A 159 8.09 19.04 8.92
C PHE A 159 9.43 19.69 8.57
N SER A 160 9.55 20.36 7.42
CA SER A 160 10.79 21.06 7.03
C SER A 160 11.17 22.19 7.99
N ARG A 161 10.21 22.72 8.75
CA ARG A 161 10.47 23.74 9.79
C ARG A 161 11.00 23.15 11.10
N THR A 162 10.70 21.89 11.38
CA THR A 162 11.00 21.24 12.65
C THR A 162 12.15 20.23 12.56
N LYS A 163 12.36 19.64 11.38
CA LYS A 163 13.41 18.64 11.13
C LYS A 163 13.83 18.64 9.66
N ARG A 164 15.04 18.17 9.38
CA ARG A 164 15.47 17.88 8.02
C ARG A 164 14.84 16.57 7.55
N LEU A 165 14.08 16.62 6.45
CA LEU A 165 13.52 15.42 5.82
C LEU A 165 14.63 14.65 5.10
N ILE A 166 14.56 13.34 5.13
CA ILE A 166 15.50 12.44 4.45
C ILE A 166 15.41 12.67 2.94
N CYS A 167 16.55 12.73 2.26
CA CYS A 167 16.66 13.04 0.83
C CYS A 167 15.83 14.29 0.46
N ASP A 168 15.90 15.34 1.29
CA ASP A 168 15.16 16.59 1.13
C ASP A 168 13.65 16.41 0.85
N GLY A 169 13.10 15.36 1.43
CA GLY A 169 11.69 15.01 1.31
C GLY A 169 11.30 14.33 0.00
N LYS A 170 12.24 13.95 -0.86
CA LYS A 170 11.97 13.24 -2.12
C LYS A 170 11.31 11.86 -1.88
N VAL A 171 11.61 11.20 -0.76
CA VAL A 171 11.05 9.92 -0.36
C VAL A 171 9.86 10.04 0.61
N PHE A 172 9.49 11.25 1.03
CA PHE A 172 8.48 11.48 2.06
C PHE A 172 7.08 11.04 1.62
N HIS A 173 6.70 11.30 0.36
CA HIS A 173 5.40 10.94 -0.21
C HIS A 173 5.49 9.65 -1.00
N VAL A 174 4.64 8.68 -0.67
CA VAL A 174 4.46 7.45 -1.42
C VAL A 174 3.03 7.38 -1.91
N ARG A 175 2.84 7.28 -3.22
CA ARG A 175 1.50 7.09 -3.79
C ARG A 175 1.03 5.65 -3.59
N CYS A 176 -0.24 5.47 -3.24
CA CYS A 176 -0.83 4.15 -3.06
C CYS A 176 -0.84 3.38 -4.40
N CYS A 177 0.02 2.38 -4.53
CA CYS A 177 0.14 1.59 -5.75
C CYS A 177 -1.13 0.82 -6.09
N ALA A 178 -1.81 0.24 -5.11
CA ALA A 178 -3.08 -0.45 -5.33
C ALA A 178 -4.15 0.49 -5.92
N HIS A 179 -4.15 1.76 -5.49
CA HIS A 179 -5.05 2.77 -6.04
C HIS A 179 -4.66 3.16 -7.48
N ILE A 180 -3.36 3.25 -7.78
CA ILE A 180 -2.88 3.48 -9.17
C ILE A 180 -3.34 2.34 -10.08
N LEU A 181 -3.14 1.09 -9.69
CA LEU A 181 -3.60 -0.07 -10.46
C LEU A 181 -5.13 -0.05 -10.65
N ASN A 182 -5.90 0.33 -9.62
CA ASN A 182 -7.34 0.49 -9.74
C ASN A 182 -7.72 1.56 -10.78
N ILE A 183 -7.11 2.74 -10.75
CA ILE A 183 -7.35 3.81 -11.72
C ILE A 183 -7.00 3.35 -13.15
N MET A 184 -5.88 2.67 -13.31
CA MET A 184 -5.44 2.16 -14.62
C MET A 184 -6.47 1.19 -15.21
N VAL A 185 -6.87 0.18 -14.43
CA VAL A 185 -7.81 -0.84 -14.89
C VAL A 185 -9.20 -0.23 -15.12
N GLN A 186 -9.71 0.58 -14.21
CA GLN A 186 -11.01 1.24 -14.38
C GLN A 186 -11.06 2.10 -15.65
N PHE A 187 -9.98 2.85 -15.93
CA PHE A 187 -9.90 3.67 -17.14
C PHE A 187 -9.81 2.84 -18.42
N GLY A 188 -9.10 1.71 -18.40
CA GLY A 188 -9.09 0.76 -19.50
C GLY A 188 -10.46 0.14 -19.76
N LEU A 189 -11.10 -0.36 -18.71
CA LEU A 189 -12.41 -1.04 -18.79
C LEU A 189 -13.55 -0.15 -19.28
N GLN A 190 -13.40 1.17 -19.22
CA GLN A 190 -14.41 2.10 -19.80
C GLN A 190 -14.63 1.87 -21.30
N SER A 191 -13.59 1.47 -22.06
CA SER A 191 -13.70 1.20 -23.50
C SER A 191 -14.55 -0.03 -23.85
N ILE A 192 -14.74 -0.95 -22.89
CA ILE A 192 -15.52 -2.18 -23.08
C ILE A 192 -16.69 -2.27 -22.07
N LYS A 193 -17.13 -1.13 -21.58
CA LYS A 193 -18.17 -1.03 -20.55
C LYS A 193 -19.45 -1.79 -20.91
N LEU A 194 -19.91 -1.70 -22.16
CA LEU A 194 -21.12 -2.37 -22.65
C LEU A 194 -21.06 -3.89 -22.48
N ILE A 195 -19.88 -4.50 -22.71
CA ILE A 195 -19.70 -5.94 -22.58
C ILE A 195 -19.70 -6.35 -21.11
N ILE A 196 -19.03 -5.55 -20.26
CA ILE A 196 -19.03 -5.77 -18.82
C ILE A 196 -20.45 -5.67 -18.27
N GLU A 197 -21.21 -4.67 -18.68
CA GLU A 197 -22.63 -4.48 -18.29
C GLU A 197 -23.49 -5.66 -18.77
N LYS A 198 -23.30 -6.16 -19.99
CA LYS A 198 -24.01 -7.30 -20.52
C LYS A 198 -23.76 -8.58 -19.70
N VAL A 199 -22.50 -8.84 -19.31
CA VAL A 199 -22.16 -9.97 -18.42
C VAL A 199 -22.71 -9.74 -17.01
N HIS A 200 -22.63 -8.49 -16.50
CA HIS A 200 -23.19 -8.10 -15.21
C HIS A 200 -24.70 -8.41 -15.17
N ASP A 201 -25.45 -7.92 -16.14
CA ASP A 201 -26.90 -8.09 -16.20
C ASP A 201 -27.29 -9.55 -16.32
N SER A 202 -26.51 -10.36 -17.08
CA SER A 202 -26.72 -11.81 -17.18
C SER A 202 -26.48 -12.52 -15.83
N VAL A 203 -25.42 -12.15 -15.13
CA VAL A 203 -25.10 -12.70 -13.81
C VAL A 203 -26.13 -12.27 -12.78
N ASP A 204 -26.52 -11.01 -12.77
CA ASP A 204 -27.54 -10.48 -11.85
C ASP A 204 -28.90 -11.13 -12.08
N TYR A 205 -29.34 -11.23 -13.35
CA TYR A 205 -30.58 -11.89 -13.74
C TYR A 205 -30.71 -13.30 -13.15
N ILE A 206 -29.66 -14.10 -13.26
CA ILE A 206 -29.64 -15.47 -12.73
C ILE A 206 -29.62 -15.47 -11.19
N ARG A 207 -28.90 -14.52 -10.56
CA ARG A 207 -28.70 -14.51 -9.11
C ARG A 207 -29.89 -14.04 -8.30
N VAL A 208 -30.73 -13.19 -8.85
CA VAL A 208 -31.87 -12.58 -8.14
C VAL A 208 -32.91 -13.59 -7.69
N SER A 209 -33.16 -14.67 -8.48
CA SER A 209 -34.19 -15.66 -8.18
C SER A 209 -33.61 -17.04 -7.85
N GLU A 210 -34.17 -17.73 -6.86
CA GLU A 210 -33.79 -19.09 -6.52
C GLU A 210 -34.07 -20.05 -7.69
N GLN A 211 -35.25 -19.94 -8.31
CA GLN A 211 -35.63 -20.76 -9.47
C GLN A 211 -34.62 -20.60 -10.61
N ARG A 212 -34.16 -19.37 -10.91
CA ARG A 212 -33.18 -19.12 -11.96
C ARG A 212 -31.82 -19.72 -11.61
N ARG A 213 -31.39 -19.64 -10.35
CA ARG A 213 -30.16 -20.30 -9.90
C ARG A 213 -30.22 -21.82 -10.01
N LEU A 214 -31.36 -22.42 -9.70
CA LEU A 214 -31.55 -23.88 -9.82
C LEU A 214 -31.49 -24.29 -11.29
N LEU A 215 -32.22 -23.62 -12.18
CA LEU A 215 -32.18 -23.87 -13.62
C LEU A 215 -30.75 -23.73 -14.19
N PHE A 216 -30.03 -22.65 -13.82
CA PHE A 216 -28.65 -22.49 -14.23
C PHE A 216 -27.74 -23.62 -13.72
N SER A 217 -27.91 -24.03 -12.45
CA SER A 217 -27.18 -25.15 -11.86
C SER A 217 -27.46 -26.48 -12.55
N GLU A 218 -28.70 -26.69 -13.01
CA GLU A 218 -29.06 -27.85 -13.80
C GLU A 218 -28.31 -27.88 -15.14
N LYS A 219 -28.24 -26.74 -15.85
CA LYS A 219 -27.48 -26.63 -17.11
C LYS A 219 -25.98 -26.86 -16.90
N VAL A 220 -25.42 -26.35 -15.78
CA VAL A 220 -24.02 -26.59 -15.39
C VAL A 220 -23.78 -28.11 -15.22
N LYS A 221 -24.70 -28.84 -14.56
CA LYS A 221 -24.63 -30.32 -14.38
C LYS A 221 -24.74 -31.05 -15.70
N GLN A 222 -25.67 -30.65 -16.58
CA GLN A 222 -25.83 -31.26 -17.91
C GLN A 222 -24.56 -31.15 -18.76
N LEU A 223 -23.79 -30.06 -18.61
CA LEU A 223 -22.50 -29.85 -19.27
C LEU A 223 -21.32 -30.46 -18.50
N GLN A 224 -21.55 -31.16 -17.40
CA GLN A 224 -20.55 -31.81 -16.55
C GLN A 224 -19.47 -30.83 -16.07
N LEU A 225 -19.83 -29.56 -15.89
CA LEU A 225 -18.90 -28.52 -15.39
C LEU A 225 -18.89 -28.50 -13.86
N PRO A 226 -17.73 -28.20 -13.22
CA PRO A 226 -17.68 -28.05 -11.78
C PRO A 226 -18.51 -26.84 -11.36
N TYR A 227 -19.43 -27.04 -10.42
CA TYR A 227 -20.27 -25.95 -9.93
C TYR A 227 -19.43 -24.90 -9.16
N LYS A 228 -19.59 -23.65 -9.56
CA LYS A 228 -19.10 -22.49 -8.84
C LYS A 228 -20.19 -21.42 -8.85
N LYS A 229 -20.42 -20.79 -7.68
CA LYS A 229 -21.38 -19.70 -7.57
C LYS A 229 -20.96 -18.52 -8.44
N LEU A 230 -21.87 -17.98 -9.23
CA LEU A 230 -21.66 -16.73 -9.96
C LEU A 230 -21.42 -15.58 -8.97
N ILE A 231 -20.46 -14.75 -9.29
CA ILE A 231 -20.05 -13.59 -8.49
C ILE A 231 -20.57 -12.34 -9.20
N LEU A 232 -21.22 -11.43 -8.48
CA LEU A 232 -21.58 -10.11 -8.97
C LEU A 232 -20.53 -9.10 -8.55
N GLU A 233 -20.21 -8.18 -9.44
CA GLU A 233 -19.20 -7.17 -9.17
C GLU A 233 -19.66 -6.10 -8.16
N ASN A 234 -18.70 -5.51 -7.49
CA ASN A 234 -18.83 -4.22 -6.83
C ASN A 234 -18.15 -3.16 -7.71
N LYS A 235 -18.94 -2.28 -8.33
CA LYS A 235 -18.49 -1.32 -9.36
C LYS A 235 -17.34 -0.39 -8.91
N THR A 236 -17.08 -0.27 -7.60
CA THR A 236 -15.99 0.55 -7.07
C THR A 236 -14.64 -0.14 -7.05
N ARG A 237 -14.60 -1.47 -7.21
CA ARG A 237 -13.39 -2.29 -7.08
C ARG A 237 -13.20 -3.18 -8.30
N TRP A 238 -12.27 -2.84 -9.16
CA TRP A 238 -11.96 -3.58 -10.40
C TRP A 238 -11.69 -5.08 -10.18
N ASN A 239 -11.13 -5.47 -9.04
CA ASN A 239 -10.91 -6.87 -8.71
C ASN A 239 -12.21 -7.69 -8.73
N SER A 240 -13.34 -7.09 -8.31
CA SER A 240 -14.63 -7.76 -8.34
C SER A 240 -15.17 -7.90 -9.75
N SER A 241 -14.91 -6.92 -10.64
CA SER A 241 -15.25 -7.03 -12.06
C SER A 241 -14.48 -8.18 -12.71
N TYR A 242 -13.17 -8.30 -12.43
CA TYR A 242 -12.38 -9.44 -12.88
C TYR A 242 -12.91 -10.77 -12.37
N GLU A 243 -13.24 -10.89 -11.08
CA GLU A 243 -13.78 -12.13 -10.49
C GLU A 243 -15.15 -12.50 -11.11
N MET A 244 -15.98 -11.52 -11.39
CA MET A 244 -17.24 -11.70 -12.10
C MET A 244 -16.98 -12.26 -13.50
N LEU A 245 -16.18 -11.56 -14.32
CA LEU A 245 -15.88 -11.96 -15.69
C LEU A 245 -15.20 -13.33 -15.75
N ALA A 246 -14.18 -13.57 -14.94
CA ALA A 246 -13.43 -14.82 -14.90
C ALA A 246 -14.28 -16.01 -14.39
N THR A 247 -15.26 -15.75 -13.54
CA THR A 247 -16.19 -16.79 -13.09
C THR A 247 -17.25 -17.07 -14.15
N ALA A 248 -17.85 -16.04 -14.75
CA ALA A 248 -18.83 -16.17 -15.81
C ALA A 248 -18.25 -16.87 -17.05
N LEU A 249 -17.00 -16.54 -17.42
CA LEU A 249 -16.29 -17.15 -18.55
C LEU A 249 -16.21 -18.68 -18.44
N LYS A 250 -16.11 -19.25 -17.24
CA LYS A 250 -16.11 -20.70 -17.04
C LYS A 250 -17.43 -21.37 -17.46
N PHE A 251 -18.48 -20.58 -17.50
CA PHE A 251 -19.83 -21.00 -17.84
C PHE A 251 -20.29 -20.43 -19.18
N LYS A 252 -19.37 -19.94 -20.04
CA LYS A 252 -19.73 -19.31 -21.33
C LYS A 252 -20.69 -20.15 -22.18
N ASN A 253 -20.56 -21.47 -22.15
CA ASN A 253 -21.43 -22.40 -22.87
C ASN A 253 -22.75 -22.71 -22.13
N VAL A 254 -22.91 -22.32 -20.88
CA VAL A 254 -24.12 -22.51 -20.10
C VAL A 254 -25.16 -21.42 -20.40
N PHE A 255 -24.72 -20.19 -20.56
CA PHE A 255 -25.59 -19.03 -20.79
C PHE A 255 -26.50 -19.20 -22.03
N PRO A 256 -26.01 -19.64 -23.20
CA PRO A 256 -26.87 -19.88 -24.37
C PRO A 256 -27.93 -20.95 -24.11
N ARG A 257 -27.56 -22.08 -23.47
CA ARG A 257 -28.51 -23.15 -23.12
C ARG A 257 -29.53 -22.73 -22.08
N TYR A 258 -29.15 -21.82 -21.19
CA TYR A 258 -30.07 -21.18 -20.26
C TYR A 258 -31.06 -20.29 -21.00
N ALA A 259 -30.61 -19.52 -22.01
CA ALA A 259 -31.45 -18.66 -22.81
C ALA A 259 -32.49 -19.41 -23.67
N GLU A 260 -32.20 -20.65 -24.08
CA GLU A 260 -33.15 -21.52 -24.80
C GLU A 260 -34.36 -21.90 -23.96
N GLU A 261 -34.23 -21.95 -22.62
CA GLU A 261 -35.32 -22.35 -21.73
C GLU A 261 -36.03 -21.16 -21.03
N ASP A 262 -35.32 -20.06 -20.86
CA ASP A 262 -35.89 -18.85 -20.23
C ASP A 262 -36.05 -17.72 -21.25
N SER A 263 -37.24 -17.62 -21.84
CA SER A 263 -37.58 -16.63 -22.87
C SER A 263 -37.49 -15.16 -22.36
N PHE A 264 -37.50 -14.95 -21.06
CA PHE A 264 -37.33 -13.61 -20.46
C PHE A 264 -35.88 -13.20 -20.30
N TYR A 265 -34.94 -14.12 -20.51
CA TYR A 265 -33.53 -13.84 -20.44
C TYR A 265 -33.00 -13.25 -21.77
N ALA A 266 -33.01 -11.94 -21.88
CA ALA A 266 -32.67 -11.20 -23.09
C ALA A 266 -31.18 -10.77 -23.21
N THR A 267 -30.40 -10.88 -22.13
CA THR A 267 -29.04 -10.31 -22.03
C THR A 267 -27.93 -11.34 -22.26
N CYS A 268 -28.21 -12.46 -22.95
CA CYS A 268 -27.20 -13.50 -23.20
C CYS A 268 -26.00 -12.94 -23.99
N PRO A 269 -24.77 -13.03 -23.46
CA PRO A 269 -23.58 -12.64 -24.19
C PRO A 269 -23.34 -13.54 -25.41
N SER A 270 -22.95 -12.94 -26.54
CA SER A 270 -22.61 -13.65 -27.78
C SER A 270 -21.24 -14.31 -27.69
N SER A 271 -20.91 -15.13 -28.71
CA SER A 271 -19.59 -15.74 -28.85
C SER A 271 -18.49 -14.67 -28.92
N ASP A 272 -18.73 -13.58 -29.64
CA ASP A 272 -17.76 -12.48 -29.76
C ASP A 272 -17.57 -11.74 -28.45
N ASP A 273 -18.66 -11.52 -27.68
CA ASP A 273 -18.57 -10.96 -26.32
C ASP A 273 -17.66 -11.83 -25.43
N TRP A 274 -17.82 -13.17 -25.49
CA TRP A 274 -16.99 -14.09 -24.71
C TRP A 274 -15.52 -14.10 -25.14
N ASN A 275 -15.24 -13.98 -26.43
CA ASN A 275 -13.88 -13.85 -26.93
C ASN A 275 -13.21 -12.58 -26.38
N MET A 276 -13.93 -11.46 -26.36
CA MET A 276 -13.44 -10.24 -25.74
C MET A 276 -13.21 -10.39 -24.24
N VAL A 277 -14.15 -10.99 -23.52
CA VAL A 277 -14.02 -11.26 -22.07
C VAL A 277 -12.79 -12.14 -21.77
N GLU A 278 -12.52 -13.15 -22.59
CA GLU A 278 -11.37 -14.04 -22.44
C GLU A 278 -10.04 -13.26 -22.54
N LYS A 279 -9.85 -12.45 -23.59
CA LYS A 279 -8.67 -11.60 -23.76
C LYS A 279 -8.52 -10.58 -22.61
N VAL A 280 -9.60 -9.95 -22.21
CA VAL A 280 -9.59 -9.01 -21.05
C VAL A 280 -9.17 -9.72 -19.76
N CYS A 281 -9.70 -10.92 -19.52
CA CYS A 281 -9.32 -11.72 -18.36
C CYS A 281 -7.84 -12.10 -18.35
N GLU A 282 -7.22 -12.36 -19.52
CA GLU A 282 -5.77 -12.61 -19.61
C GLU A 282 -4.96 -11.39 -19.16
N VAL A 283 -5.33 -10.19 -19.60
CA VAL A 283 -4.68 -8.94 -19.18
C VAL A 283 -4.90 -8.73 -17.67
N LEU A 284 -6.15 -8.76 -17.22
CA LEU A 284 -6.49 -8.47 -15.83
C LEU A 284 -5.93 -9.48 -14.83
N LYS A 285 -5.68 -10.72 -15.25
CA LYS A 285 -5.04 -11.76 -14.42
C LYS A 285 -3.67 -11.32 -13.90
N VAL A 286 -2.88 -10.65 -14.74
CA VAL A 286 -1.58 -10.12 -14.33
C VAL A 286 -1.75 -8.99 -13.32
N PHE A 287 -2.67 -8.05 -13.58
CA PHE A 287 -2.98 -6.97 -12.63
C PHE A 287 -3.47 -7.51 -11.29
N LYS A 288 -4.30 -8.57 -11.30
CA LYS A 288 -4.76 -9.23 -10.06
C LYS A 288 -3.61 -9.83 -9.28
N SER A 289 -2.71 -10.55 -9.95
CA SER A 289 -1.50 -11.12 -9.34
C SER A 289 -0.62 -10.03 -8.71
N VAL A 290 -0.34 -8.96 -9.47
CA VAL A 290 0.47 -7.83 -9.03
C VAL A 290 -0.18 -7.11 -7.84
N THR A 291 -1.50 -6.84 -7.90
CA THR A 291 -2.22 -6.22 -6.79
C THR A 291 -2.12 -7.06 -5.51
N ASN A 292 -2.30 -8.38 -5.60
CA ASN A 292 -2.20 -9.25 -4.44
C ASN A 292 -0.82 -9.23 -3.79
N ILE A 293 0.26 -9.22 -4.61
CA ILE A 293 1.65 -9.18 -4.13
C ILE A 293 1.94 -7.83 -3.45
N ILE A 294 1.59 -6.72 -4.09
CA ILE A 294 1.90 -5.37 -3.58
C ILE A 294 1.04 -5.01 -2.37
N SER A 295 -0.18 -5.55 -2.26
CA SER A 295 -1.09 -5.31 -1.14
C SER A 295 -0.84 -6.24 0.05
N GLY A 296 0.21 -7.05 0.04
CA GLY A 296 0.60 -7.89 1.17
C GLY A 296 0.88 -7.06 2.43
N SER A 297 0.43 -7.54 3.59
CA SER A 297 0.60 -6.86 4.88
C SER A 297 1.60 -7.55 5.83
N ASP A 298 2.01 -8.77 5.51
CA ASP A 298 2.80 -9.62 6.39
C ASP A 298 4.30 -9.64 6.03
N TYR A 299 4.67 -8.92 4.97
CA TYR A 299 6.04 -8.84 4.47
C TYR A 299 6.31 -7.47 3.82
N PRO A 300 7.58 -7.03 3.72
CA PRO A 300 7.94 -5.84 2.96
C PRO A 300 7.57 -5.99 1.48
N THR A 301 6.97 -4.98 0.89
CA THR A 301 6.52 -5.01 -0.52
C THR A 301 7.31 -4.11 -1.44
N SER A 302 8.08 -3.16 -0.90
CA SER A 302 8.87 -2.21 -1.69
C SER A 302 9.93 -2.88 -2.57
N ASN A 303 10.57 -3.93 -2.08
CA ASN A 303 11.56 -4.72 -2.82
C ASN A 303 10.95 -5.51 -4.00
N LEU A 304 9.67 -5.86 -3.91
CA LEU A 304 8.96 -6.61 -4.96
C LEU A 304 8.33 -5.68 -6.00
N PHE A 305 8.12 -4.43 -5.66
CA PHE A 305 7.38 -3.46 -6.46
C PHE A 305 7.94 -3.30 -7.88
N LEU A 306 9.24 -3.10 -8.01
CA LEU A 306 9.88 -2.84 -9.30
C LEU A 306 9.67 -3.99 -10.30
N LYS A 307 9.83 -5.24 -9.84
CA LYS A 307 9.57 -6.45 -10.65
C LYS A 307 8.11 -6.52 -11.08
N GLU A 308 7.20 -6.28 -10.15
CA GLU A 308 5.77 -6.41 -10.40
C GLU A 308 5.26 -5.33 -11.38
N VAL A 309 5.74 -4.10 -11.25
CA VAL A 309 5.39 -3.03 -12.18
C VAL A 309 5.99 -3.28 -13.57
N TYR A 310 7.20 -3.82 -13.65
CA TYR A 310 7.78 -4.25 -14.93
C TYR A 310 6.91 -5.32 -15.62
N ARG A 311 6.34 -6.26 -14.85
CA ARG A 311 5.37 -7.24 -15.38
C ARG A 311 4.13 -6.56 -15.97
N VAL A 312 3.59 -5.54 -15.31
CA VAL A 312 2.48 -4.74 -15.84
C VAL A 312 2.87 -4.11 -17.17
N LYS A 313 4.03 -3.45 -17.24
CA LYS A 313 4.53 -2.85 -18.48
C LYS A 313 4.63 -3.88 -19.60
N MET A 314 5.21 -5.04 -19.36
CA MET A 314 5.35 -6.10 -20.35
C MET A 314 4.01 -6.54 -20.94
N VAL A 315 2.96 -6.60 -20.11
CA VAL A 315 1.61 -6.93 -20.57
C VAL A 315 1.03 -5.80 -21.43
N LEU A 316 1.19 -4.56 -21.00
CA LEU A 316 0.73 -3.40 -21.79
C LEU A 316 1.44 -3.34 -23.14
N ASP A 317 2.76 -3.55 -23.19
CA ASP A 317 3.54 -3.54 -24.44
C ASP A 317 3.16 -4.72 -25.35
N LYS A 318 2.88 -5.92 -24.80
CA LYS A 318 2.43 -7.09 -25.57
C LYS A 318 1.15 -6.82 -26.35
N TYR A 319 0.16 -6.18 -25.72
CA TYR A 319 -1.15 -5.96 -26.32
C TYR A 319 -1.30 -4.57 -26.97
N GLN A 320 -0.29 -3.72 -26.95
CA GLN A 320 -0.34 -2.37 -27.55
C GLN A 320 -0.63 -2.40 -29.05
N ASN A 321 -0.16 -3.44 -29.75
CA ASN A 321 -0.31 -3.64 -31.18
C ASN A 321 -1.20 -4.85 -31.49
N ASP A 322 -2.18 -5.17 -30.63
CA ASP A 322 -3.14 -6.26 -30.89
C ASP A 322 -3.91 -5.99 -32.19
N PRO A 323 -4.24 -7.00 -33.01
CA PRO A 323 -5.02 -6.82 -34.22
C PRO A 323 -6.36 -6.14 -34.05
N GLU A 324 -6.97 -6.25 -32.85
CA GLU A 324 -8.29 -5.72 -32.57
C GLU A 324 -8.22 -4.29 -31.99
N GLU A 325 -8.86 -3.35 -32.64
CA GLU A 325 -8.84 -1.92 -32.30
C GLU A 325 -9.37 -1.65 -30.87
N TRP A 326 -10.38 -2.41 -30.43
CA TRP A 326 -10.91 -2.26 -29.07
C TRP A 326 -9.87 -2.61 -28.00
N MET A 327 -9.04 -3.66 -28.26
CA MET A 327 -7.95 -4.03 -27.36
C MET A 327 -6.86 -2.97 -27.33
N GLN A 328 -6.46 -2.45 -28.49
CA GLN A 328 -5.51 -1.32 -28.56
C GLN A 328 -6.02 -0.12 -27.75
N THR A 329 -7.32 0.19 -27.85
CA THR A 329 -7.93 1.31 -27.11
C THR A 329 -7.92 1.07 -25.60
N LEU A 330 -8.28 -0.14 -25.15
CA LEU A 330 -8.20 -0.55 -23.75
C LEU A 330 -6.77 -0.38 -23.21
N ILE A 331 -5.79 -0.92 -23.92
CA ILE A 331 -4.38 -0.87 -23.52
C ILE A 331 -3.83 0.56 -23.55
N ARG A 332 -4.17 1.36 -24.56
CA ARG A 332 -3.80 2.79 -24.65
C ARG A 332 -4.30 3.58 -23.44
N ASN A 333 -5.54 3.36 -23.06
CA ASN A 333 -6.13 3.98 -21.87
C ASN A 333 -5.39 3.58 -20.58
N MET A 334 -5.09 2.30 -20.42
CA MET A 334 -4.32 1.80 -19.27
C MET A 334 -2.90 2.38 -19.26
N LYS A 335 -2.22 2.38 -20.42
CA LYS A 335 -0.85 2.89 -20.55
C LYS A 335 -0.75 4.38 -20.25
N GLN A 336 -1.72 5.19 -20.69
CA GLN A 336 -1.76 6.61 -20.35
C GLN A 336 -1.72 6.88 -18.84
N ARG A 337 -2.41 6.04 -18.06
CA ARG A 337 -2.38 6.13 -16.59
C ARG A 337 -1.10 5.56 -16.00
N PHE A 338 -0.58 4.49 -16.59
CA PHE A 338 0.71 3.93 -16.21
C PHE A 338 1.82 4.98 -16.33
N ASP A 339 1.98 5.58 -17.52
CA ASP A 339 3.04 6.55 -17.79
C ASP A 339 2.94 7.80 -16.88
N LYS A 340 1.70 8.23 -16.55
CA LYS A 340 1.48 9.36 -15.63
C LYS A 340 2.00 9.11 -14.21
N TYR A 341 1.76 7.92 -13.66
CA TYR A 341 2.01 7.66 -12.23
C TYR A 341 3.33 6.93 -11.97
N TRP A 342 3.86 6.24 -12.99
CA TRP A 342 5.07 5.45 -12.83
C TRP A 342 6.28 6.31 -12.44
N GLY A 343 6.49 7.46 -13.07
CA GLY A 343 7.64 8.35 -12.81
C GLY A 343 7.72 8.86 -11.37
N GLU A 344 6.59 9.00 -10.68
CA GLU A 344 6.52 9.54 -9.31
C GLU A 344 6.78 8.48 -8.22
N CYS A 345 6.68 7.18 -8.54
CA CYS A 345 6.80 6.10 -7.55
C CYS A 345 8.20 5.46 -7.48
N ASN A 346 9.15 5.93 -8.30
CA ASN A 346 10.36 5.16 -8.59
C ASN A 346 11.41 5.14 -7.48
N LEU A 347 11.67 6.29 -6.81
CA LEU A 347 12.85 6.44 -5.99
C LEU A 347 12.87 5.47 -4.80
N LEU A 348 11.86 5.55 -3.93
CA LEU A 348 11.81 4.71 -2.73
C LEU A 348 11.71 3.22 -3.07
N MET A 349 10.94 2.89 -4.12
CA MET A 349 10.75 1.51 -4.55
C MET A 349 12.00 0.92 -5.19
N ALA A 350 12.79 1.75 -5.91
CA ALA A 350 14.09 1.35 -6.41
C ALA A 350 15.08 1.12 -5.28
N LEU A 351 15.10 1.99 -4.25
CA LEU A 351 15.91 1.76 -3.05
C LEU A 351 15.54 0.42 -2.38
N GLY A 352 14.25 0.12 -2.23
CA GLY A 352 13.79 -1.16 -1.72
C GLY A 352 14.26 -2.36 -2.56
N ALA A 353 14.26 -2.24 -3.88
CA ALA A 353 14.75 -3.29 -4.79
C ALA A 353 16.28 -3.46 -4.70
N ILE A 354 17.03 -2.36 -4.54
CA ILE A 354 18.50 -2.43 -4.40
C ILE A 354 18.90 -3.12 -3.10
N LEU A 355 18.20 -2.86 -2.01
CA LEU A 355 18.45 -3.49 -0.71
C LEU A 355 18.03 -4.96 -0.65
N ASP A 356 17.35 -5.48 -1.67
CA ASP A 356 17.12 -6.91 -1.83
C ASP A 356 18.31 -7.56 -2.53
N PRO A 357 19.03 -8.50 -1.88
CA PRO A 357 20.24 -9.11 -2.43
C PRO A 357 20.00 -9.88 -3.75
N ARG A 358 18.75 -10.21 -4.07
CA ARG A 358 18.37 -10.88 -5.32
C ARG A 358 18.39 -9.95 -6.53
N TYR A 359 18.20 -8.65 -6.33
CA TYR A 359 18.11 -7.67 -7.42
C TYR A 359 19.29 -6.71 -7.42
N LYS A 360 19.62 -6.10 -6.27
CA LYS A 360 20.67 -5.09 -6.10
C LYS A 360 20.55 -3.96 -7.17
N MET A 361 21.59 -3.20 -7.38
CA MET A 361 21.60 -2.14 -8.41
C MET A 361 21.40 -2.71 -9.82
N ARG A 362 21.92 -3.91 -10.10
CA ARG A 362 21.79 -4.57 -11.42
C ARG A 362 20.33 -4.79 -11.82
N GLY A 363 19.45 -5.13 -10.87
CA GLY A 363 18.02 -5.28 -11.13
C GLY A 363 17.36 -3.97 -11.54
N VAL A 364 17.73 -2.86 -10.90
CA VAL A 364 17.25 -1.52 -11.24
C VAL A 364 17.74 -1.10 -12.63
N GLU A 365 19.03 -1.26 -12.91
CA GLU A 365 19.63 -0.94 -14.23
C GLU A 365 18.98 -1.73 -15.37
N TYR A 366 18.71 -3.03 -15.14
CA TYR A 366 18.02 -3.88 -16.11
C TYR A 366 16.60 -3.40 -16.40
N VAL A 367 15.82 -3.11 -15.36
CA VAL A 367 14.41 -2.69 -15.53
C VAL A 367 14.34 -1.29 -16.13
N PHE A 368 15.12 -0.34 -15.64
CA PHE A 368 15.07 1.05 -16.10
C PHE A 368 15.58 1.20 -17.55
N GLY A 369 16.60 0.44 -17.94
CA GLY A 369 17.07 0.41 -19.34
C GLY A 369 16.04 -0.13 -20.33
N ARG A 370 14.96 -0.81 -19.85
CA ARG A 370 13.84 -1.29 -20.67
C ARG A 370 12.57 -0.45 -20.54
N MET A 371 12.48 0.34 -19.50
CA MET A 371 11.29 1.16 -19.24
C MET A 371 11.41 2.58 -19.76
N TYR A 372 12.62 3.10 -19.84
CA TYR A 372 12.91 4.49 -20.19
C TYR A 372 13.87 4.61 -21.36
N ALA A 373 13.87 5.75 -22.02
CA ALA A 373 14.92 6.12 -22.95
C ALA A 373 16.29 6.16 -22.24
N LEU A 374 17.38 5.90 -22.97
CA LEU A 374 18.72 5.73 -22.40
C LEU A 374 19.16 6.91 -21.52
N VAL A 375 18.85 8.14 -21.93
CA VAL A 375 19.22 9.37 -21.21
C VAL A 375 18.42 9.48 -19.91
N GLU A 376 17.11 9.27 -19.95
CA GLU A 376 16.25 9.27 -18.78
C GLU A 376 16.61 8.17 -17.78
N ALA A 377 16.86 6.94 -18.29
CA ALA A 377 17.27 5.81 -17.45
C ALA A 377 18.55 6.13 -16.65
N ARG A 378 19.55 6.74 -17.30
CA ARG A 378 20.79 7.16 -16.64
C ARG A 378 20.54 8.24 -15.58
N GLY A 379 19.70 9.22 -15.89
CA GLY A 379 19.32 10.26 -14.92
C GLY A 379 18.65 9.70 -13.67
N TYR A 380 17.67 8.80 -13.84
CA TYR A 380 17.02 8.13 -12.71
C TYR A 380 17.99 7.25 -11.90
N ILE A 381 18.86 6.50 -12.56
CA ILE A 381 19.86 5.65 -11.88
C ILE A 381 20.83 6.49 -11.06
N SER A 382 21.28 7.64 -11.57
CA SER A 382 22.13 8.59 -10.80
C SER A 382 21.41 9.09 -9.56
N LEU A 383 20.18 9.58 -9.72
CA LEU A 383 19.35 10.08 -8.61
C LEU A 383 19.11 9.00 -7.53
N ILE A 384 18.85 7.75 -7.95
CA ILE A 384 18.65 6.64 -7.04
C ILE A 384 19.93 6.32 -6.28
N ARG A 385 21.07 6.34 -6.96
CA ARG A 385 22.40 6.10 -6.35
C ARG A 385 22.72 7.18 -5.31
N GLU A 386 22.51 8.44 -5.62
CA GLU A 386 22.66 9.56 -4.69
C GLU A 386 21.79 9.39 -3.44
N ALA A 387 20.50 9.06 -3.63
CA ALA A 387 19.58 8.86 -2.52
C ALA A 387 19.96 7.65 -1.65
N LEU A 388 20.48 6.57 -2.26
CA LEU A 388 20.96 5.38 -1.55
C LEU A 388 22.13 5.72 -0.63
N TYR A 389 23.14 6.44 -1.13
CA TYR A 389 24.28 6.86 -0.32
C TYR A 389 23.87 7.86 0.77
N ALA A 390 23.00 8.83 0.46
CA ALA A 390 22.48 9.75 1.46
C ALA A 390 21.76 9.03 2.62
N LEU A 391 20.99 8.00 2.29
CA LEU A 391 20.32 7.15 3.27
C LEU A 391 21.33 6.34 4.10
N TYR A 392 22.31 5.71 3.44
CA TYR A 392 23.36 4.95 4.11
C TYR A 392 24.15 5.79 5.12
N PHE A 393 24.64 6.96 4.71
CA PHE A 393 25.41 7.84 5.62
C PHE A 393 24.58 8.29 6.81
N LYS A 394 23.30 8.61 6.61
CA LYS A 394 22.43 8.96 7.73
C LYS A 394 22.35 7.83 8.76
N TYR A 395 22.12 6.58 8.32
CA TYR A 395 22.05 5.44 9.24
C TYR A 395 23.41 5.15 9.88
N ALA A 396 24.52 5.32 9.17
CA ALA A 396 25.86 5.15 9.71
C ALA A 396 26.17 6.18 10.81
N ASP A 397 25.77 7.43 10.63
CA ASP A 397 25.94 8.52 11.61
C ASP A 397 25.04 8.30 12.84
N ASP A 398 23.78 7.89 12.65
CA ASP A 398 22.87 7.56 13.73
C ASP A 398 23.42 6.40 14.57
N PHE A 399 24.05 5.39 13.93
CA PHE A 399 24.67 4.25 14.61
C PHE A 399 25.91 4.65 15.40
N LYS A 400 26.80 5.49 14.84
CA LYS A 400 27.99 6.01 15.54
C LYS A 400 27.58 6.84 16.77
N SER A 401 26.59 7.70 16.64
CA SER A 401 26.09 8.54 17.74
C SER A 401 25.49 7.71 18.89
N SER A 402 24.94 6.53 18.58
CA SER A 402 24.38 5.61 19.58
C SER A 402 25.46 4.79 20.32
N SER A 403 26.61 4.55 19.69
CA SER A 403 27.74 3.79 20.26
C SER A 403 28.67 4.66 21.11
N ASP A 404 28.73 5.98 20.88
CA ASP A 404 29.61 6.90 21.61
C ASP A 404 29.05 7.41 22.96
N GLY A 405 27.85 6.97 23.35
CA GLY A 405 27.23 7.31 24.65
C GLY A 405 27.93 6.75 25.89
N GLY A 406 29.07 6.07 25.76
CA GLY A 406 29.78 5.33 26.79
C GLY A 406 31.12 5.88 27.26
N HIS A 407 31.74 6.88 26.68
CA HIS A 407 32.92 7.57 27.24
C HIS A 407 33.14 8.92 26.54
N ARG A 408 32.85 10.04 27.22
CA ARG A 408 33.37 11.35 26.90
C ARG A 408 34.57 11.66 27.80
N GLU A 409 35.77 11.52 27.27
CA GLU A 409 36.93 12.31 27.69
C GLU A 409 37.13 13.45 26.68
N ASN A 410 37.25 14.63 27.24
CA ASN A 410 37.46 15.91 26.53
C ASN A 410 38.73 15.89 25.73
N ILE A 411 38.67 16.10 24.40
CA ILE A 411 39.78 16.66 23.63
C ILE A 411 39.22 17.82 22.81
N GLN A 412 39.56 19.05 23.27
CA GLN A 412 39.41 20.27 22.50
C GLN A 412 40.45 20.29 21.38
N HIS A 413 40.06 20.36 20.15
CA HIS A 413 40.92 20.85 19.07
C HIS A 413 40.27 22.05 18.35
N ASN A 414 40.90 23.19 18.58
CA ASN A 414 40.69 24.41 17.82
C ASN A 414 41.13 24.22 16.37
N VAL A 415 40.28 24.50 15.42
CA VAL A 415 40.68 24.76 14.01
C VAL A 415 40.11 26.10 13.59
N SER A 416 41.05 27.02 13.35
CA SER A 416 40.83 28.34 12.82
C SER A 416 40.44 28.28 11.33
N VAL A 417 39.39 29.01 11.00
CA VAL A 417 38.91 29.23 9.63
C VAL A 417 39.64 30.43 9.04
N SER A 418 40.36 30.22 7.95
CA SER A 418 40.82 31.32 7.08
C SER A 418 39.98 31.33 5.81
N GLY A 419 39.25 32.43 5.59
CA GLY A 419 38.44 32.65 4.42
C GLY A 419 39.26 33.10 3.20
N SER A 420 38.76 32.75 2.03
CA SER A 420 39.03 33.51 0.80
C SER A 420 37.79 33.44 -0.10
N THR A 421 37.30 34.64 -0.41
CA THR A 421 36.24 34.98 -1.32
C THR A 421 36.70 34.85 -2.77
N SER A 422 35.87 34.26 -3.65
CA SER A 422 35.77 34.68 -5.05
C SER A 422 34.39 34.34 -5.59
N ASN A 423 33.74 35.37 -6.18
CA ASN A 423 32.52 35.35 -6.93
C ASN A 423 32.66 34.45 -8.18
N ASP A 424 31.61 33.75 -8.55
CA ASP A 424 30.88 33.96 -9.81
C ASP A 424 29.75 32.92 -9.99
N ASN A 425 28.70 33.39 -10.61
CA ASN A 425 27.45 32.76 -10.97
C ASN A 425 27.62 31.43 -11.68
N ASP A 426 26.78 30.41 -11.27
CA ASP A 426 25.91 29.67 -12.16
C ASP A 426 25.03 28.71 -11.36
N ASP A 427 23.75 28.78 -11.60
CA ASP A 427 22.71 27.88 -11.10
C ASP A 427 22.90 26.48 -11.71
N ASP A 428 23.44 25.53 -10.99
CA ASP A 428 23.23 24.07 -11.05
C ASP A 428 24.36 23.24 -10.37
N PHE A 429 24.63 23.36 -9.07
CA PHE A 429 25.70 22.54 -8.47
C PHE A 429 25.64 22.43 -6.93
N GLY A 430 24.51 21.90 -6.38
CA GLY A 430 24.50 21.61 -4.94
C GLY A 430 24.92 20.18 -4.57
N CYS A 431 24.89 19.23 -5.52
CA CYS A 431 24.98 17.80 -5.20
C CYS A 431 26.35 17.15 -5.48
N TYR A 432 27.10 17.67 -6.46
CA TYR A 432 28.41 17.13 -6.83
C TYR A 432 29.49 17.45 -5.78
N ASP A 433 29.42 18.60 -5.13
CA ASP A 433 30.38 19.00 -4.10
C ASP A 433 30.22 18.21 -2.80
N VAL A 434 28.99 17.84 -2.43
CA VAL A 434 28.74 17.00 -1.25
C VAL A 434 29.30 15.59 -1.46
N PHE A 435 29.17 15.05 -2.67
CA PHE A 435 29.70 13.73 -3.00
C PHE A 435 31.22 13.69 -3.00
N ASN A 436 31.88 14.71 -3.55
CA ASN A 436 33.34 14.85 -3.54
C ASN A 436 33.87 15.18 -2.14
N TYR A 437 33.17 16.01 -1.35
CA TYR A 437 33.52 16.29 0.04
C TYR A 437 33.42 15.05 0.93
N LEU A 438 32.36 14.26 0.78
CA LEU A 438 32.18 13.00 1.53
C LEU A 438 33.19 11.93 1.11
N ARG A 439 33.59 11.93 -0.16
CA ARG A 439 34.66 11.04 -0.66
C ARG A 439 36.04 11.47 -0.19
N SER A 440 36.30 12.76 0.00
CA SER A 440 37.56 13.31 0.51
C SER A 440 37.70 13.20 2.04
N THR A 441 36.59 13.18 2.79
CA THR A 441 36.60 12.97 4.25
C THR A 441 36.70 11.51 4.66
N SER A 442 36.44 10.55 3.76
CA SER A 442 36.64 9.11 4.00
C SER A 442 38.07 8.62 3.72
N THR A 443 39.03 9.52 3.41
CA THR A 443 40.44 9.19 3.18
C THR A 443 41.29 9.15 4.47
N GLN A 444 40.77 8.57 5.54
CA GLN A 444 41.63 7.97 6.55
C GLN A 444 41.30 6.47 6.65
N GLU A 445 42.21 5.69 6.11
CA GLU A 445 42.21 4.25 5.90
C GLU A 445 41.40 3.80 4.65
N GLY A 446 42.13 3.36 3.61
CA GLY A 446 41.63 3.00 2.28
C GLY A 446 40.77 1.72 2.23
N GLY A 447 39.60 1.74 2.88
CA GLY A 447 38.61 0.68 2.84
C GLY A 447 37.33 1.14 2.14
N LYS A 448 36.79 0.28 1.23
CA LYS A 448 35.47 0.46 0.65
C LYS A 448 34.41 0.49 1.76
N SER A 449 33.34 1.32 1.62
CA SER A 449 32.24 1.27 2.56
C SER A 449 31.49 -0.07 2.49
N GLU A 450 30.80 -0.44 3.55
CA GLU A 450 29.94 -1.65 3.55
C GLU A 450 28.93 -1.64 2.41
N LEU A 451 28.40 -0.45 2.07
CA LEU A 451 27.49 -0.28 0.93
C LEU A 451 28.19 -0.56 -0.41
N ASP A 452 29.45 -0.09 -0.58
CA ASP A 452 30.22 -0.35 -1.80
C ASP A 452 30.48 -1.86 -1.95
N ILE A 453 30.89 -2.52 -0.88
CA ILE A 453 31.09 -3.98 -0.85
C ILE A 453 29.78 -4.69 -1.24
N TYR A 454 28.67 -4.32 -0.61
CA TYR A 454 27.35 -4.88 -0.91
C TYR A 454 26.96 -4.72 -2.37
N LEU A 455 27.21 -3.55 -2.97
CA LEU A 455 26.83 -3.27 -4.37
C LEU A 455 27.72 -4.01 -5.37
N GLU A 456 28.99 -4.27 -5.06
CA GLU A 456 29.94 -4.99 -5.90
C GLU A 456 29.75 -6.51 -5.85
N GLU A 457 29.31 -7.04 -4.73
CA GLU A 457 29.01 -8.48 -4.61
C GLU A 457 27.98 -8.95 -5.64
N GLY A 458 28.08 -10.20 -6.06
CA GLY A 458 27.09 -10.86 -6.94
C GLY A 458 25.67 -10.84 -6.35
N THR A 459 24.67 -10.96 -7.22
CA THR A 459 23.28 -11.16 -6.79
C THR A 459 23.09 -12.55 -6.20
N TYR A 460 22.29 -12.65 -5.13
CA TYR A 460 21.94 -13.93 -4.53
C TYR A 460 20.94 -14.67 -5.45
N CYS A 461 21.31 -15.85 -5.92
CA CYS A 461 20.41 -16.73 -6.65
C CYS A 461 19.70 -17.65 -5.65
N CYS A 462 18.39 -17.46 -5.45
CA CYS A 462 17.58 -18.49 -4.79
C CYS A 462 17.47 -19.66 -5.75
N GLU A 463 17.99 -20.82 -5.41
CA GLU A 463 17.55 -22.07 -6.02
C GLU A 463 16.07 -22.23 -5.69
N GLY A 464 15.22 -22.19 -6.74
CA GLY A 464 13.77 -22.08 -6.73
C GLY A 464 12.99 -23.24 -6.12
#